data_71b070b2f246ff7280b6f56da5843df4
#
_entry.id   71b070b2f246ff7280b6f56da5843df4
#
_cell.length_a   1.000
_cell.length_b   1.000
_cell.length_c   1.000
_cell.angle_alpha   90.00
_cell.angle_beta   90.00
_cell.angle_gamma   90.00
#
_symmetry.space_group_name_H-M   'P 1'
#
loop_
_entity.id
_entity.type
_entity.pdbx_description
1 polymer ?
#
loop_
_entity_poly.entity_id
_entity_poly.type
_entity_poly.pdbx_seq_one_letter_code
_entity_poly.pdbx_strand_id
1 'polypeptide(L)'
;MPLLILAATGPALATGLGAVPVFFMGRRAAAWQPALWGLAAGVMAVASIVGLLQPALDQGSLVAVAGGLAAGTAFLVVTRVALSSTHPHVGQLRGADVRTSILVFGVLFVHSLPEGFAIGTVYASETAGLGLFVILAIALQNIPEGTSVAIPMADAGFSRRQQFWAAVATSAPQPVGAAVAFALVETVSGLLAV
;
A
#
# COMPACT_ATOMS: atom_id res chain seq x y z
N MET A 1 -8.92 -0.23 -18.71
CA MET A 1 -8.85 -1.30 -17.70
C MET A 1 -7.55 -2.15 -17.72
N PRO A 2 -7.11 -2.83 -18.83
CA PRO A 2 -5.89 -3.66 -18.76
C PRO A 2 -4.63 -2.90 -18.35
N LEU A 3 -4.41 -1.69 -18.88
CA LEU A 3 -3.26 -0.85 -18.53
C LEU A 3 -3.29 -0.40 -17.06
N LEU A 4 -4.46 -0.08 -16.52
CA LEU A 4 -4.63 0.27 -15.11
C LEU A 4 -4.23 -0.90 -14.20
N ILE A 5 -4.70 -2.11 -14.51
CA ILE A 5 -4.35 -3.32 -13.74
C ILE A 5 -2.85 -3.58 -13.81
N LEU A 6 -2.22 -3.44 -14.98
CA LEU A 6 -0.77 -3.54 -15.11
C LEU A 6 -0.05 -2.47 -14.30
N ALA A 7 -0.53 -1.21 -14.34
CA ALA A 7 0.04 -0.10 -13.58
C ALA A 7 -0.06 -0.32 -12.06
N ALA A 8 -1.15 -0.91 -11.57
CA ALA A 8 -1.32 -1.25 -10.16
C ALA A 8 -0.56 -2.53 -9.75
N THR A 9 -0.30 -3.44 -10.68
CA THR A 9 0.48 -4.67 -10.43
C THR A 9 1.97 -4.38 -10.32
N GLY A 10 2.48 -3.37 -11.03
CA GLY A 10 3.90 -2.97 -10.95
C GLY A 10 4.36 -2.66 -9.52
N PRO A 11 3.71 -1.72 -8.81
CA PRO A 11 3.97 -1.45 -7.39
C PRO A 11 3.84 -2.70 -6.50
N ALA A 12 2.84 -3.55 -6.74
CA ALA A 12 2.68 -4.80 -5.98
C ALA A 12 3.88 -5.75 -6.15
N LEU A 13 4.47 -5.84 -7.35
CA LEU A 13 5.70 -6.61 -7.57
C LEU A 13 6.91 -5.94 -6.92
N ALA A 14 6.96 -4.60 -6.87
CA ALA A 14 8.02 -3.85 -6.19
C ALA A 14 8.08 -4.19 -4.69
N THR A 15 6.94 -4.50 -4.05
CA THR A 15 6.92 -4.99 -2.65
C THR A 15 7.75 -6.27 -2.50
N GLY A 16 7.67 -7.19 -3.46
CA GLY A 16 8.50 -8.39 -3.47
C GLY A 16 10.00 -8.08 -3.55
N LEU A 17 10.40 -7.04 -4.28
CA LEU A 17 11.81 -6.62 -4.37
C LEU A 17 12.36 -6.20 -3.01
N GLY A 18 11.50 -5.69 -2.11
CA GLY A 18 11.86 -5.35 -0.74
C GLY A 18 12.34 -6.55 0.10
N ALA A 19 11.94 -7.77 -0.23
CA ALA A 19 12.44 -8.97 0.42
C ALA A 19 13.88 -9.34 0.01
N VAL A 20 14.34 -8.90 -1.16
CA VAL A 20 15.64 -9.29 -1.73
C VAL A 20 16.83 -8.88 -0.85
N PRO A 21 16.92 -7.66 -0.30
CA PRO A 21 17.98 -7.29 0.63
C PRO A 21 18.06 -8.22 1.85
N VAL A 22 16.90 -8.68 2.36
CA VAL A 22 16.83 -9.58 3.52
C VAL A 22 17.48 -10.94 3.22
N PHE A 23 17.41 -11.42 1.96
CA PHE A 23 18.03 -12.69 1.57
C PHE A 23 19.55 -12.73 1.73
N PHE A 24 20.20 -11.57 1.60
CA PHE A 24 21.65 -11.43 1.67
C PHE A 24 22.12 -10.92 3.05
N MET A 25 21.33 -10.03 3.66
CA MET A 25 21.69 -9.37 4.91
C MET A 25 21.18 -10.12 6.15
N GLY A 26 20.14 -10.97 6.00
CA GLY A 26 19.50 -11.66 7.12
C GLY A 26 19.07 -10.66 8.19
N ARG A 27 19.35 -10.99 9.46
CA ARG A 27 19.02 -10.12 10.62
C ARG A 27 19.64 -8.71 10.57
N ARG A 28 20.72 -8.50 9.80
CA ARG A 28 21.32 -7.16 9.66
C ARG A 28 20.41 -6.20 8.88
N ALA A 29 19.48 -6.72 8.09
CA ALA A 29 18.48 -5.91 7.38
C ALA A 29 17.61 -5.10 8.38
N ALA A 30 17.35 -5.61 9.57
CA ALA A 30 16.59 -4.91 10.61
C ALA A 30 17.22 -3.57 11.04
N ALA A 31 18.54 -3.43 10.95
CA ALA A 31 19.23 -2.17 11.28
C ALA A 31 18.88 -1.04 10.30
N TRP A 32 18.49 -1.36 9.07
CA TRP A 32 18.11 -0.39 8.03
C TRP A 32 16.61 -0.03 8.09
N GLN A 33 15.82 -0.79 8.82
CA GLN A 33 14.35 -0.65 8.86
C GLN A 33 13.89 0.77 9.25
N PRO A 34 14.48 1.47 10.25
CA PRO A 34 14.06 2.84 10.56
C PRO A 34 14.30 3.82 9.41
N ALA A 35 15.42 3.68 8.69
CA ALA A 35 15.72 4.52 7.53
C ALA A 35 14.77 4.23 6.35
N LEU A 36 14.46 2.96 6.11
CA LEU A 36 13.51 2.52 5.08
C LEU A 36 12.10 3.02 5.38
N TRP A 37 11.67 2.98 6.63
CA TRP A 37 10.38 3.54 7.05
C TRP A 37 10.33 5.05 6.92
N GLY A 38 11.44 5.75 7.24
CA GLY A 38 11.54 7.18 7.00
C GLY A 38 11.44 7.53 5.51
N LEU A 39 12.07 6.75 4.65
CA LEU A 39 11.95 6.88 3.19
C LEU A 39 10.51 6.66 2.74
N ALA A 40 9.88 5.55 3.14
CA ALA A 40 8.49 5.27 2.78
C ALA A 40 7.55 6.38 3.24
N ALA A 41 7.64 6.80 4.50
CA ALA A 41 6.81 7.88 5.05
C ALA A 41 7.02 9.22 4.31
N GLY A 42 8.26 9.54 3.94
CA GLY A 42 8.58 10.74 3.15
C GLY A 42 7.97 10.69 1.75
N VAL A 43 8.11 9.56 1.05
CA VAL A 43 7.52 9.36 -0.28
C VAL A 43 5.99 9.42 -0.21
N MET A 44 5.39 8.75 0.78
CA MET A 44 3.93 8.80 1.02
C MET A 44 3.44 10.24 1.27
N ALA A 45 4.14 11.00 2.11
CA ALA A 45 3.77 12.38 2.39
C ALA A 45 3.79 13.25 1.13
N VAL A 46 4.87 13.17 0.32
CA VAL A 46 4.97 13.91 -0.93
C VAL A 46 3.90 13.45 -1.93
N ALA A 47 3.71 12.15 -2.12
CA ALA A 47 2.70 11.62 -3.03
C ALA A 47 1.27 12.03 -2.60
N SER A 48 0.98 12.02 -1.30
CA SER A 48 -0.33 12.43 -0.78
C SER A 48 -0.58 13.92 -0.94
N ILE A 49 0.41 14.76 -0.65
CA ILE A 49 0.25 16.22 -0.75
C ILE A 49 0.22 16.67 -2.21
N VAL A 50 1.25 16.30 -2.98
CA VAL A 50 1.42 16.79 -4.36
C VAL A 50 0.57 15.99 -5.36
N GLY A 51 0.45 14.68 -5.15
CA GLY A 51 -0.25 13.79 -6.06
C GLY A 51 -1.75 13.68 -5.84
N LEU A 52 -2.24 13.95 -4.65
CA LEU A 52 -3.66 13.76 -4.31
C LEU A 52 -4.31 15.03 -3.74
N LEU A 53 -3.74 15.59 -2.67
CA LEU A 53 -4.37 16.70 -1.95
C LEU A 53 -4.40 18.01 -2.76
N GLN A 54 -3.29 18.40 -3.38
CA GLN A 54 -3.26 19.60 -4.22
C GLN A 54 -4.24 19.52 -5.40
N PRO A 55 -4.24 18.47 -6.25
CA PRO A 55 -5.23 18.34 -7.31
C PRO A 55 -6.67 18.28 -6.80
N ALA A 56 -6.90 17.66 -5.63
CA ALA A 56 -8.23 17.62 -5.04
C ALA A 56 -8.72 18.99 -4.57
N LEU A 57 -7.83 19.85 -4.04
CA LEU A 57 -8.16 21.22 -3.66
C LEU A 57 -8.37 22.13 -4.86
N ASP A 58 -7.65 21.90 -5.96
CA ASP A 58 -7.76 22.70 -7.19
C ASP A 58 -9.06 22.38 -7.95
N GLN A 59 -9.55 21.14 -7.88
CA GLN A 59 -10.69 20.66 -8.67
C GLN A 59 -11.97 20.45 -7.86
N GLY A 60 -11.85 20.30 -6.53
CA GLY A 60 -12.96 19.94 -5.65
C GLY A 60 -13.36 21.05 -4.67
N SER A 61 -14.50 20.83 -3.99
CA SER A 61 -14.88 21.70 -2.88
C SER A 61 -14.10 21.35 -1.60
N LEU A 62 -13.76 22.34 -0.78
CA LEU A 62 -13.10 22.13 0.51
C LEU A 62 -13.86 21.14 1.41
N VAL A 63 -15.19 21.14 1.34
CA VAL A 63 -16.04 20.21 2.11
C VAL A 63 -15.84 18.77 1.65
N ALA A 64 -15.78 18.53 0.33
CA ALA A 64 -15.54 17.20 -0.24
C ALA A 64 -14.14 16.69 0.14
N VAL A 65 -13.11 17.53 0.05
CA VAL A 65 -11.74 17.18 0.42
C VAL A 65 -11.63 16.86 1.91
N ALA A 66 -12.22 17.72 2.78
CA ALA A 66 -12.25 17.47 4.23
C ALA A 66 -13.00 16.18 4.57
N GLY A 67 -14.14 15.93 3.91
CA GLY A 67 -14.91 14.70 4.07
C GLY A 67 -14.11 13.45 3.65
N GLY A 68 -13.40 13.51 2.54
CA GLY A 68 -12.52 12.43 2.07
C GLY A 68 -11.37 12.15 3.02
N LEU A 69 -10.71 13.19 3.53
CA LEU A 69 -9.65 13.06 4.54
C LEU A 69 -10.17 12.44 5.84
N ALA A 70 -11.35 12.90 6.31
CA ALA A 70 -11.98 12.34 7.50
C ALA A 70 -12.36 10.86 7.31
N ALA A 71 -12.94 10.51 6.18
CA ALA A 71 -13.31 9.13 5.85
C ALA A 71 -12.08 8.21 5.74
N GLY A 72 -11.02 8.65 5.06
CA GLY A 72 -9.76 7.90 4.96
C GLY A 72 -9.08 7.71 6.30
N THR A 73 -9.05 8.76 7.14
CA THR A 73 -8.52 8.67 8.49
C THR A 73 -9.33 7.71 9.36
N ALA A 74 -10.66 7.81 9.32
CA ALA A 74 -11.55 6.90 10.04
C ALA A 74 -11.34 5.43 9.61
N PHE A 75 -11.23 5.18 8.30
CA PHE A 75 -10.93 3.85 7.77
C PHE A 75 -9.64 3.28 8.36
N LEU A 76 -8.54 4.05 8.35
CA LEU A 76 -7.25 3.60 8.90
C LEU A 76 -7.31 3.35 10.41
N VAL A 77 -7.98 4.24 11.17
CA VAL A 77 -8.14 4.08 12.63
C VAL A 77 -8.95 2.83 12.94
N VAL A 78 -10.10 2.64 12.29
CA VAL A 78 -10.95 1.46 12.48
C VAL A 78 -10.20 0.18 12.14
N THR A 79 -9.50 0.17 11.00
CA THR A 79 -8.68 -0.98 10.58
C THR A 79 -7.60 -1.30 11.61
N ARG A 80 -6.87 -0.29 12.08
CA ARG A 80 -5.83 -0.46 13.10
C ARG A 80 -6.41 -1.05 14.39
N VAL A 81 -7.53 -0.53 14.87
CA VAL A 81 -8.21 -1.03 16.08
C VAL A 81 -8.68 -2.46 15.88
N ALA A 82 -9.32 -2.76 14.76
CA ALA A 82 -9.80 -4.10 14.45
C ALA A 82 -8.65 -5.13 14.37
N LEU A 83 -7.54 -4.78 13.71
CA LEU A 83 -6.38 -5.66 13.61
C LEU A 83 -5.64 -5.82 14.95
N SER A 84 -5.56 -4.77 15.77
CA SER A 84 -4.89 -4.84 17.07
C SER A 84 -5.65 -5.71 18.09
N SER A 85 -6.96 -5.79 17.94
CA SER A 85 -7.83 -6.64 18.80
C SER A 85 -7.85 -8.11 18.37
N THR A 86 -7.39 -8.43 17.16
CA THR A 86 -7.31 -9.80 16.68
C THR A 86 -6.09 -10.52 17.24
N HIS A 87 -6.33 -11.64 17.91
CA HIS A 87 -5.28 -12.60 18.26
C HIS A 87 -5.27 -13.70 17.18
N PRO A 88 -4.45 -13.58 16.12
CA PRO A 88 -4.46 -14.57 15.06
C PRO A 88 -3.93 -15.90 15.59
N HIS A 89 -4.86 -16.86 15.72
CA HIS A 89 -4.52 -18.25 15.97
C HIS A 89 -4.39 -18.92 14.60
N VAL A 90 -3.21 -18.90 14.01
CA VAL A 90 -2.96 -19.56 12.73
C VAL A 90 -2.31 -20.91 12.98
N GLY A 91 -3.14 -21.93 13.20
CA GLY A 91 -2.72 -23.32 13.28
C GLY A 91 -1.63 -23.60 14.33
N GLN A 92 -0.66 -24.42 13.96
CA GLN A 92 0.45 -24.83 14.84
C GLN A 92 1.65 -23.84 14.83
N LEU A 93 1.52 -22.70 14.16
CA LEU A 93 2.57 -21.69 14.10
C LEU A 93 2.70 -21.01 15.47
N ARG A 94 3.76 -21.33 16.20
CA ARG A 94 4.05 -20.82 17.54
C ARG A 94 5.33 -19.98 17.50
N GLY A 95 5.26 -18.79 18.10
CA GLY A 95 6.43 -17.90 18.26
C GLY A 95 6.07 -16.43 18.07
N ALA A 96 6.79 -15.56 18.75
CA ALA A 96 6.61 -14.10 18.66
C ALA A 96 6.83 -13.59 17.24
N ASP A 97 7.82 -14.16 16.53
CA ASP A 97 8.18 -13.73 15.17
C ASP A 97 7.12 -14.09 14.14
N VAL A 98 6.47 -15.26 14.28
CA VAL A 98 5.34 -15.66 13.42
C VAL A 98 4.15 -14.76 13.64
N ARG A 99 3.82 -14.44 14.89
CA ARG A 99 2.74 -13.51 15.22
C ARG A 99 3.00 -12.13 14.61
N THR A 100 4.23 -11.63 14.75
CA THR A 100 4.64 -10.35 14.16
C THR A 100 4.50 -10.39 12.64
N SER A 101 4.93 -11.47 11.98
CA SER A 101 4.78 -11.64 10.53
C SER A 101 3.34 -11.54 10.08
N ILE A 102 2.40 -12.19 10.78
CA ILE A 102 0.98 -12.18 10.45
C ILE A 102 0.37 -10.79 10.65
N LEU A 103 0.73 -10.10 11.74
CA LEU A 103 0.22 -8.75 12.01
C LEU A 103 0.75 -7.75 10.98
N VAL A 104 2.05 -7.77 10.67
CA VAL A 104 2.65 -6.91 9.64
C VAL A 104 2.00 -7.18 8.28
N PHE A 105 1.85 -8.46 7.92
CA PHE A 105 1.16 -8.84 6.69
C PHE A 105 -0.25 -8.28 6.64
N GLY A 106 -1.05 -8.48 7.69
CA GLY A 106 -2.44 -8.04 7.74
C GLY A 106 -2.59 -6.52 7.64
N VAL A 107 -1.75 -5.76 8.36
CA VAL A 107 -1.75 -4.30 8.32
C VAL A 107 -1.42 -3.80 6.91
N LEU A 108 -0.35 -4.29 6.29
CA LEU A 108 0.07 -3.87 4.96
C LEU A 108 -0.93 -4.32 3.88
N PHE A 109 -1.51 -5.52 4.02
CA PHE A 109 -2.55 -6.00 3.12
C PHE A 109 -3.76 -5.06 3.07
N VAL A 110 -4.25 -4.60 4.23
CA VAL A 110 -5.37 -3.64 4.28
C VAL A 110 -4.92 -2.25 3.82
N HIS A 111 -3.70 -1.83 4.17
CA HIS A 111 -3.14 -0.54 3.76
C HIS A 111 -3.01 -0.41 2.23
N SER A 112 -2.73 -1.50 1.55
CA SER A 112 -2.60 -1.54 0.09
C SER A 112 -3.90 -1.25 -0.68
N LEU A 113 -5.07 -1.35 -0.03
CA LEU A 113 -6.34 -1.00 -0.67
C LEU A 113 -6.46 0.52 -0.93
N PRO A 114 -6.24 1.43 0.04
CA PRO A 114 -6.16 2.87 -0.19
C PRO A 114 -5.12 3.28 -1.24
N GLU A 115 -3.98 2.61 -1.29
CA GLU A 115 -2.95 2.87 -2.30
C GLU A 115 -3.46 2.55 -3.71
N GLY A 116 -4.17 1.42 -3.85
CA GLY A 116 -4.86 1.08 -5.09
C GLY A 116 -5.89 2.15 -5.47
N PHE A 117 -6.68 2.62 -4.51
CA PHE A 117 -7.62 3.74 -4.74
C PHE A 117 -6.91 4.98 -5.26
N ALA A 118 -5.75 5.36 -4.69
CA ALA A 118 -4.96 6.48 -5.17
C ALA A 118 -4.54 6.28 -6.64
N ILE A 119 -4.05 5.10 -7.01
CA ILE A 119 -3.70 4.77 -8.40
C ILE A 119 -4.90 4.91 -9.33
N GLY A 120 -6.04 4.33 -8.96
CA GLY A 120 -7.25 4.35 -9.77
C GLY A 120 -7.80 5.76 -9.99
N THR A 121 -7.81 6.57 -8.94
CA THR A 121 -8.30 7.96 -8.98
C THR A 121 -7.42 8.82 -9.88
N VAL A 122 -6.09 8.79 -9.72
CA VAL A 122 -5.20 9.61 -10.57
C VAL A 122 -5.14 9.12 -12.01
N TYR A 123 -5.36 7.83 -12.23
CA TYR A 123 -5.45 7.28 -13.58
C TYR A 123 -6.72 7.77 -14.30
N ALA A 124 -7.84 7.88 -13.56
CA ALA A 124 -9.10 8.40 -14.10
C ALA A 124 -9.08 9.92 -14.30
N SER A 125 -8.20 10.66 -13.60
CA SER A 125 -8.16 12.13 -13.71
C SER A 125 -7.58 12.65 -15.03
N GLU A 126 -6.98 11.77 -15.86
CA GLU A 126 -6.32 12.11 -17.12
C GLU A 126 -5.30 13.25 -17.05
N THR A 127 -4.90 13.65 -15.82
CA THR A 127 -3.90 14.70 -15.61
C THR A 127 -2.53 14.21 -16.07
N ALA A 128 -1.94 14.89 -17.04
CA ALA A 128 -0.69 14.49 -17.65
C ALA A 128 0.43 14.31 -16.60
N GLY A 129 1.05 13.14 -16.57
CA GLY A 129 2.15 12.81 -15.67
C GLY A 129 1.77 12.47 -14.23
N LEU A 130 0.58 12.87 -13.74
CA LEU A 130 0.17 12.65 -12.35
C LEU A 130 0.04 11.16 -12.03
N GLY A 131 -0.60 10.40 -12.91
CA GLY A 131 -0.75 8.95 -12.76
C GLY A 131 0.60 8.25 -12.65
N LEU A 132 1.55 8.57 -13.54
CA LEU A 132 2.90 8.00 -13.50
C LEU A 132 3.65 8.39 -12.21
N PHE A 133 3.55 9.64 -11.79
CA PHE A 133 4.17 10.12 -10.55
C PHE A 133 3.69 9.32 -9.34
N VAL A 134 2.37 9.15 -9.16
CA VAL A 134 1.80 8.42 -8.03
C VAL A 134 2.14 6.93 -8.10
N ILE A 135 2.08 6.30 -9.28
CA ILE A 135 2.45 4.90 -9.47
C ILE A 135 3.91 4.66 -9.09
N LEU A 136 4.83 5.52 -9.53
CA LEU A 136 6.26 5.40 -9.20
C LEU A 136 6.51 5.67 -7.71
N ALA A 137 5.82 6.62 -7.10
CA ALA A 137 5.91 6.89 -5.67
C ALA A 137 5.46 5.66 -4.86
N ILE A 138 4.32 5.06 -5.20
CA ILE A 138 3.81 3.84 -4.56
C ILE A 138 4.77 2.67 -4.79
N ALA A 139 5.31 2.49 -5.98
CA ALA A 139 6.30 1.45 -6.23
C ALA A 139 7.57 1.62 -5.39
N LEU A 140 8.03 2.85 -5.22
CA LEU A 140 9.23 3.15 -4.41
C LEU A 140 9.01 2.88 -2.92
N GLN A 141 7.85 3.28 -2.36
CA GLN A 141 7.53 3.03 -0.94
C GLN A 141 7.25 1.55 -0.64
N ASN A 142 6.73 0.80 -1.61
CA ASN A 142 6.46 -0.62 -1.47
C ASN A 142 7.74 -1.46 -1.24
N ILE A 143 8.91 -0.99 -1.69
CA ILE A 143 10.19 -1.69 -1.41
C ILE A 143 10.49 -1.73 0.09
N PRO A 144 10.52 -0.61 0.84
CA PRO A 144 10.59 -0.62 2.31
C PRO A 144 9.52 -1.49 2.99
N GLU A 145 8.30 -1.46 2.49
CA GLU A 145 7.21 -2.27 3.05
C GLU A 145 7.46 -3.77 2.91
N GLY A 146 7.90 -4.20 1.73
CA GLY A 146 8.29 -5.60 1.50
C GLY A 146 9.44 -6.06 2.40
N THR A 147 10.40 -5.17 2.69
CA THR A 147 11.46 -5.44 3.68
C THR A 147 10.87 -5.66 5.06
N SER A 148 9.85 -4.87 5.45
CA SER A 148 9.17 -4.99 6.74
C SER A 148 8.40 -6.30 6.90
N VAL A 149 7.91 -6.88 5.80
CA VAL A 149 7.30 -8.23 5.79
C VAL A 149 8.37 -9.31 5.88
N ALA A 150 9.45 -9.17 5.11
CA ALA A 150 10.46 -10.21 4.96
C ALA A 150 11.31 -10.42 6.23
N ILE A 151 11.61 -9.36 6.99
CA ILE A 151 12.44 -9.46 8.21
C ILE A 151 11.84 -10.41 9.24
N PRO A 152 10.61 -10.19 9.76
CA PRO A 152 10.06 -11.11 10.78
C PRO A 152 9.80 -12.50 10.21
N MET A 153 9.54 -12.65 8.92
CA MET A 153 9.42 -13.96 8.28
C MET A 153 10.77 -14.69 8.22
N ALA A 154 11.87 -13.96 7.97
CA ALA A 154 13.21 -14.54 8.00
C ALA A 154 13.58 -15.01 9.42
N ASP A 155 13.25 -14.22 10.45
CA ASP A 155 13.47 -14.56 11.86
C ASP A 155 12.60 -15.76 12.29
N ALA A 156 11.41 -15.90 11.74
CA ALA A 156 10.53 -17.06 11.93
C ALA A 156 10.93 -18.30 11.10
N GLY A 157 12.00 -18.23 10.30
CA GLY A 157 12.54 -19.37 9.53
C GLY A 157 11.83 -19.65 8.19
N PHE A 158 11.03 -18.72 7.69
CA PHE A 158 10.40 -18.87 6.38
C PHE A 158 11.44 -18.80 5.25
N SER A 159 11.23 -19.59 4.18
CA SER A 159 12.10 -19.62 3.02
C SER A 159 12.07 -18.29 2.25
N ARG A 160 13.14 -18.00 1.50
CA ARG A 160 13.24 -16.79 0.65
C ARG A 160 12.06 -16.65 -0.32
N ARG A 161 11.60 -17.77 -0.89
CA ARG A 161 10.43 -17.78 -1.78
C ARG A 161 9.15 -17.39 -1.05
N GLN A 162 8.94 -17.88 0.18
CA GLN A 162 7.80 -17.51 1.00
C GLN A 162 7.84 -16.03 1.39
N GLN A 163 9.01 -15.51 1.79
CA GLN A 163 9.20 -14.09 2.10
C GLN A 163 8.85 -13.20 0.90
N PHE A 164 9.37 -13.53 -0.29
CA PHE A 164 9.09 -12.78 -1.53
C PHE A 164 7.60 -12.75 -1.86
N TRP A 165 6.96 -13.93 -1.93
CA TRP A 165 5.56 -14.00 -2.32
C TRP A 165 4.61 -13.49 -1.25
N ALA A 166 4.97 -13.58 0.03
CA ALA A 166 4.20 -12.94 1.09
C ALA A 166 4.28 -11.41 0.97
N ALA A 167 5.46 -10.84 0.69
CA ALA A 167 5.61 -9.42 0.43
C ALA A 167 4.76 -8.97 -0.77
N VAL A 168 4.79 -9.70 -1.90
CA VAL A 168 3.92 -9.41 -3.06
C VAL A 168 2.43 -9.52 -2.67
N ALA A 169 2.08 -10.53 -1.90
CA ALA A 169 0.68 -10.77 -1.51
C ALA A 169 0.10 -9.67 -0.60
N THR A 170 0.92 -8.96 0.19
CA THR A 170 0.43 -7.79 0.95
C THR A 170 -0.12 -6.70 0.04
N SER A 171 0.39 -6.58 -1.18
CA SER A 171 -0.06 -5.58 -2.15
C SER A 171 -1.12 -6.09 -3.14
N ALA A 172 -1.62 -7.32 -2.96
CA ALA A 172 -2.69 -7.88 -3.81
C ALA A 172 -3.98 -7.03 -3.83
N PRO A 173 -4.35 -6.28 -2.78
CA PRO A 173 -5.49 -5.36 -2.84
C PRO A 173 -5.31 -4.14 -3.75
N GLN A 174 -4.08 -3.75 -4.12
CA GLN A 174 -3.84 -2.56 -4.95
C GLN A 174 -4.55 -2.61 -6.31
N PRO A 175 -4.44 -3.66 -7.14
CA PRO A 175 -5.17 -3.74 -8.40
C PRO A 175 -6.69 -3.70 -8.23
N VAL A 176 -7.20 -4.29 -7.15
CA VAL A 176 -8.64 -4.28 -6.82
C VAL A 176 -9.08 -2.87 -6.45
N GLY A 177 -8.35 -2.21 -5.55
CA GLY A 177 -8.60 -0.82 -5.16
C GLY A 177 -8.56 0.13 -6.36
N ALA A 178 -7.58 -0.04 -7.25
CA ALA A 178 -7.45 0.75 -8.45
C ALA A 178 -8.64 0.57 -9.40
N ALA A 179 -9.09 -0.66 -9.62
CA ALA A 179 -10.25 -0.93 -10.47
C ALA A 179 -11.54 -0.33 -9.90
N VAL A 180 -11.74 -0.46 -8.58
CA VAL A 180 -12.92 0.10 -7.90
C VAL A 180 -12.91 1.62 -7.94
N ALA A 181 -11.79 2.27 -7.63
CA ALA A 181 -11.67 3.72 -7.65
C ALA A 181 -11.90 4.29 -9.07
N PHE A 182 -11.30 3.67 -10.08
CA PHE A 182 -11.49 4.04 -11.47
C PHE A 182 -12.97 3.97 -11.88
N ALA A 183 -13.64 2.85 -11.59
CA ALA A 183 -15.05 2.66 -11.90
C ALA A 183 -15.95 3.67 -11.17
N LEU A 184 -15.64 4.01 -9.91
CA LEU A 184 -16.39 5.02 -9.15
C LEU A 184 -16.24 6.41 -9.78
N VAL A 185 -15.01 6.81 -10.14
CA VAL A 185 -14.77 8.12 -10.78
C VAL A 185 -15.50 8.23 -12.12
N GLU A 186 -15.40 7.20 -12.98
CA GLU A 186 -16.13 7.19 -14.26
C GLU A 186 -17.65 7.28 -14.07
N THR A 187 -18.20 6.54 -13.09
CA THR A 187 -19.63 6.54 -12.81
C THR A 187 -20.11 7.92 -12.35
N VAL A 188 -19.39 8.54 -11.41
CA VAL A 188 -19.73 9.88 -10.90
C VAL A 188 -19.59 10.93 -11.98
N SER A 189 -18.51 10.90 -12.78
CA SER A 189 -18.32 11.83 -13.91
C SER A 189 -19.41 11.67 -14.96
N GLY A 190 -19.82 10.45 -15.28
CA GLY A 190 -20.92 10.18 -16.20
C GLY A 190 -22.28 10.71 -15.71
N LEU A 191 -22.54 10.65 -14.40
CA LEU A 191 -23.76 11.20 -13.79
C LEU A 191 -23.80 12.73 -13.77
N LEU A 192 -22.62 13.38 -13.71
CA LEU A 192 -22.52 14.85 -13.72
C LEU A 192 -22.53 15.45 -15.13
N ALA A 193 -22.31 14.63 -16.15
CA ALA A 193 -22.32 15.05 -17.57
C ALA A 193 -23.72 15.03 -18.23
N VAL A 194 -24.77 14.57 -17.52
CA VAL A 194 -26.18 14.55 -17.93
C VAL A 194 -26.93 15.71 -17.29
#